data_f963ffc6f45228a5bf4a99a9b09aee90
#
_entry.id   f963ffc6f45228a5bf4a99a9b09aee90
#
_cell.length_a   1.000
_cell.length_b   1.000
_cell.length_c   1.000
_cell.angle_alpha   90.00
_cell.angle_beta   90.00
_cell.angle_gamma   90.00
#
_symmetry.space_group_name_H-M   'P 1'
#
loop_
_entity.id
_entity.type
_entity.pdbx_description
1 polymer ?
#
loop_
_entity_poly.entity_id
_entity_poly.type
_entity_poly.pdbx_seq_one_letter_code
_entity_poly.pdbx_strand_id
1 'polypeptide(L)'
;MVSFKKICVGTLLAATMLGIGGLMPTAEAGKLEDIQARGTLLVGSTGDYKPMSYLNKETGKYEGFDVEVAELFAKSLGVKVEYVPTTWKTLTADTMSGKFDIAICGITRTFARAQKMDMSHGYLLFGKTILCRKADAKKFKSEADLNKKSVRVMVNPGGTNEKFALANLPDCTLLVHPQNAEIPGLIAEGKADVMITETMEARRYTRDDARLAAPLLDDPFTRNQFGILMQKGDQEWLNYVNFFMEEKDMDGTLDKLEDQYIK
;
A
#
# COMPACT_ATOMS: atom_id res chain seq x y z
N MET A 1 59.32 -13.00 -83.10
CA MET A 1 58.83 -13.89 -82.05
C MET A 1 59.07 -13.16 -80.75
N VAL A 2 58.00 -12.58 -80.15
CA VAL A 2 58.06 -11.66 -79.02
C VAL A 2 57.50 -12.41 -77.81
N SER A 3 58.34 -12.57 -76.80
CA SER A 3 57.95 -13.24 -75.53
C SER A 3 57.37 -12.23 -74.54
N PHE A 4 56.13 -12.44 -74.15
CA PHE A 4 55.45 -11.64 -73.14
C PHE A 4 55.72 -12.21 -71.73
N LYS A 5 56.45 -11.48 -70.88
CA LYS A 5 56.55 -11.73 -69.43
C LYS A 5 55.31 -11.19 -68.73
N LYS A 6 54.62 -12.05 -68.05
CA LYS A 6 53.53 -11.67 -67.16
C LYS A 6 54.12 -11.21 -65.82
N ILE A 7 53.84 -9.98 -65.47
CA ILE A 7 54.09 -9.40 -64.14
C ILE A 7 52.83 -9.65 -63.30
N CYS A 8 52.93 -10.46 -62.26
CA CYS A 8 51.90 -10.60 -61.23
C CYS A 8 52.10 -9.52 -60.18
N VAL A 9 51.19 -8.56 -60.12
CA VAL A 9 51.10 -7.56 -59.06
C VAL A 9 50.17 -8.20 -57.95
N GLY A 10 50.71 -8.61 -56.85
CA GLY A 10 49.97 -9.06 -55.69
C GLY A 10 49.49 -7.85 -54.86
N THR A 11 48.24 -7.57 -54.91
CA THR A 11 47.59 -6.57 -54.03
C THR A 11 47.30 -7.20 -52.67
N LEU A 12 48.05 -6.79 -51.64
CA LEU A 12 47.82 -7.15 -50.26
C LEU A 12 46.67 -6.30 -49.72
N LEU A 13 45.46 -6.85 -49.62
CA LEU A 13 44.36 -6.22 -48.91
C LEU A 13 44.58 -6.43 -47.41
N ALA A 14 45.02 -5.39 -46.70
CA ALA A 14 45.01 -5.35 -45.24
C ALA A 14 43.56 -5.05 -44.77
N ALA A 15 42.84 -6.07 -44.32
CA ALA A 15 41.54 -5.90 -43.69
C ALA A 15 41.75 -5.38 -42.24
N THR A 16 41.61 -4.09 -42.06
CA THR A 16 41.48 -3.49 -40.73
C THR A 16 40.11 -3.84 -40.17
N MET A 17 40.04 -4.87 -39.30
CA MET A 17 38.90 -5.09 -38.43
C MET A 17 38.86 -3.99 -37.37
N LEU A 18 38.08 -2.94 -37.63
CA LEU A 18 37.62 -2.04 -36.59
C LEU A 18 36.66 -2.88 -35.67
N GLY A 19 37.18 -3.28 -34.53
CA GLY A 19 36.36 -3.82 -33.47
C GLY A 19 35.35 -2.75 -33.00
N ILE A 20 34.11 -2.87 -33.46
CA ILE A 20 32.99 -2.17 -32.85
C ILE A 20 32.77 -2.89 -31.54
N GLY A 21 33.51 -2.46 -30.49
CA GLY A 21 33.17 -2.75 -29.11
C GLY A 21 31.83 -2.05 -28.83
N GLY A 22 30.73 -2.72 -29.14
CA GLY A 22 29.44 -2.28 -28.71
C GLY A 22 29.47 -2.23 -27.18
N LEU A 23 29.39 -1.02 -26.61
CA LEU A 23 28.98 -0.85 -25.23
C LEU A 23 27.59 -1.50 -25.16
N MET A 24 27.55 -2.76 -24.70
CA MET A 24 26.28 -3.32 -24.24
C MET A 24 25.83 -2.42 -23.11
N PRO A 25 24.61 -1.85 -23.16
CA PRO A 25 24.09 -1.16 -22.00
C PRO A 25 24.14 -2.18 -20.86
N THR A 26 24.90 -1.87 -19.82
CA THR A 26 24.78 -2.60 -18.55
C THR A 26 23.32 -2.46 -18.16
N ALA A 27 22.58 -3.57 -18.11
CA ALA A 27 21.23 -3.56 -17.56
C ALA A 27 21.37 -2.89 -16.18
N GLU A 28 20.66 -1.78 -16.00
CA GLU A 28 20.57 -1.15 -14.68
C GLU A 28 19.99 -2.21 -13.75
N ALA A 29 20.64 -2.47 -12.61
CA ALA A 29 20.15 -3.45 -11.66
C ALA A 29 18.70 -3.11 -11.29
N GLY A 30 17.81 -4.10 -11.34
CA GLY A 30 16.42 -3.88 -10.97
C GLY A 30 16.27 -3.70 -9.46
N LYS A 31 15.08 -3.31 -9.03
CA LYS A 31 14.79 -3.11 -7.60
C LYS A 31 15.05 -4.37 -6.77
N LEU A 32 14.81 -5.55 -7.33
CA LEU A 32 15.05 -6.84 -6.67
C LEU A 32 16.52 -7.03 -6.32
N GLU A 33 17.42 -6.82 -7.29
CA GLU A 33 18.86 -6.93 -7.11
C GLU A 33 19.40 -5.90 -6.12
N ASP A 34 18.90 -4.67 -6.18
CA ASP A 34 19.28 -3.58 -5.27
C ASP A 34 18.92 -3.92 -3.81
N ILE A 35 17.73 -4.47 -3.57
CA ILE A 35 17.27 -4.89 -2.24
C ILE A 35 18.12 -6.04 -1.72
N GLN A 36 18.41 -7.04 -2.55
CA GLN A 36 19.23 -8.18 -2.17
C GLN A 36 20.66 -7.76 -1.87
N ALA A 37 21.26 -6.92 -2.71
CA ALA A 37 22.62 -6.39 -2.50
C ALA A 37 22.72 -5.55 -1.22
N ARG A 38 21.67 -4.76 -0.91
CA ARG A 38 21.57 -3.95 0.32
C ARG A 38 21.32 -4.81 1.57
N GLY A 39 20.72 -6.00 1.41
CA GLY A 39 20.34 -6.90 2.51
C GLY A 39 19.17 -6.39 3.35
N THR A 40 18.39 -5.42 2.85
CA THR A 40 17.30 -4.78 3.59
C THR A 40 16.17 -4.38 2.65
N LEU A 41 14.93 -4.71 3.02
CA LEU A 41 13.71 -4.22 2.40
C LEU A 41 13.21 -2.99 3.16
N LEU A 42 13.13 -1.84 2.50
CA LEU A 42 12.56 -0.63 3.06
C LEU A 42 11.04 -0.64 2.89
N VAL A 43 10.31 -0.61 4.01
CA VAL A 43 8.84 -0.73 4.04
C VAL A 43 8.21 0.55 4.54
N GLY A 44 7.51 1.28 3.68
CA GLY A 44 6.73 2.45 4.05
C GLY A 44 5.47 2.06 4.83
N SER A 45 5.30 2.62 6.03
CA SER A 45 4.13 2.38 6.86
C SER A 45 3.71 3.63 7.62
N THR A 46 2.38 3.82 7.75
CA THR A 46 1.82 4.94 8.53
C THR A 46 1.80 4.64 10.03
N GLY A 47 1.76 3.37 10.41
CA GLY A 47 1.77 2.94 11.82
C GLY A 47 0.57 3.38 12.65
N ASP A 48 -0.53 3.76 12.02
CA ASP A 48 -1.73 4.32 12.69
C ASP A 48 -3.03 3.64 12.30
N TYR A 49 -2.95 2.43 11.68
CA TYR A 49 -4.11 1.74 11.12
C TYR A 49 -4.23 0.29 11.61
N LYS A 50 -4.88 0.09 12.77
CA LYS A 50 -5.23 -1.26 13.27
C LYS A 50 -6.37 -1.87 12.43
N PRO A 51 -6.33 -3.16 12.15
CA PRO A 51 -5.33 -4.17 12.51
C PRO A 51 -4.23 -4.36 11.46
N MET A 52 -4.15 -3.49 10.43
CA MET A 52 -3.25 -3.68 9.29
C MET A 52 -1.79 -3.35 9.64
N SER A 53 -1.54 -2.14 10.14
CA SER A 53 -0.21 -1.69 10.56
C SER A 53 -0.33 -0.65 11.68
N TYR A 54 0.24 -0.95 12.84
CA TYR A 54 0.21 -0.10 14.00
C TYR A 54 1.58 -0.05 14.68
N LEU A 55 2.09 1.15 14.93
CA LEU A 55 3.29 1.36 15.74
C LEU A 55 2.93 1.33 17.21
N ASN A 56 3.32 0.29 17.91
CA ASN A 56 3.16 0.17 19.34
C ASN A 56 4.14 1.14 20.03
N LYS A 57 3.60 2.17 20.68
CA LYS A 57 4.40 3.23 21.31
C LYS A 57 5.21 2.75 22.52
N GLU A 58 4.80 1.67 23.17
CA GLU A 58 5.47 1.12 24.34
C GLU A 58 6.71 0.29 23.94
N THR A 59 6.56 -0.50 22.87
CA THR A 59 7.63 -1.40 22.39
C THR A 59 8.47 -0.80 21.28
N GLY A 60 7.98 0.26 20.61
CA GLY A 60 8.60 0.84 19.41
C GLY A 60 8.51 -0.06 18.17
N LYS A 61 7.70 -1.13 18.20
CA LYS A 61 7.58 -2.09 17.11
C LYS A 61 6.30 -1.87 16.31
N TYR A 62 6.38 -2.15 15.02
CA TYR A 62 5.20 -2.28 14.18
C TYR A 62 4.54 -3.63 14.41
N GLU A 63 3.22 -3.66 14.38
CA GLU A 63 2.38 -4.84 14.61
C GLU A 63 1.18 -4.81 13.65
N GLY A 64 0.69 -5.99 13.21
CA GLY A 64 -0.51 -6.10 12.41
C GLY A 64 -0.37 -7.04 11.20
N PHE A 65 -1.48 -7.23 10.49
CA PHE A 65 -1.56 -8.12 9.33
C PHE A 65 -0.49 -7.78 8.26
N ASP A 66 -0.44 -6.52 7.84
CA ASP A 66 0.49 -6.07 6.80
C ASP A 66 1.95 -6.08 7.26
N VAL A 67 2.17 -5.96 8.56
CA VAL A 67 3.50 -6.09 9.16
C VAL A 67 4.02 -7.52 9.01
N GLU A 68 3.20 -8.53 9.34
CA GLU A 68 3.55 -9.93 9.15
C GLU A 68 3.78 -10.27 7.67
N VAL A 69 2.94 -9.75 6.77
CA VAL A 69 3.13 -9.93 5.33
C VAL A 69 4.46 -9.34 4.88
N ALA A 70 4.85 -8.15 5.34
CA ALA A 70 6.12 -7.52 5.01
C ALA A 70 7.33 -8.32 5.54
N GLU A 71 7.24 -8.85 6.76
CA GLU A 71 8.30 -9.71 7.34
C GLU A 71 8.46 -11.03 6.55
N LEU A 72 7.34 -11.66 6.17
CA LEU A 72 7.37 -12.86 5.33
C LEU A 72 7.93 -12.57 3.94
N PHE A 73 7.62 -11.39 3.38
CA PHE A 73 8.13 -10.97 2.09
C PHE A 73 9.64 -10.74 2.14
N ALA A 74 10.15 -10.01 3.12
CA ALA A 74 11.58 -9.82 3.31
C ALA A 74 12.31 -11.15 3.54
N LYS A 75 11.70 -12.08 4.28
CA LYS A 75 12.23 -13.44 4.47
C LYS A 75 12.35 -14.21 3.14
N SER A 76 11.38 -14.07 2.23
CA SER A 76 11.43 -14.71 0.90
C SER A 76 12.58 -14.17 0.05
N LEU A 77 12.98 -12.92 0.27
CA LEU A 77 14.12 -12.26 -0.38
C LEU A 77 15.47 -12.57 0.30
N GLY A 78 15.46 -13.19 1.49
CA GLY A 78 16.65 -13.40 2.31
C GLY A 78 17.22 -12.13 2.95
N VAL A 79 16.40 -11.10 3.17
CA VAL A 79 16.78 -9.79 3.70
C VAL A 79 16.04 -9.45 4.99
N LYS A 80 16.43 -8.34 5.65
CA LYS A 80 15.75 -7.80 6.82
C LYS A 80 14.74 -6.74 6.43
N VAL A 81 13.73 -6.49 7.28
CA VAL A 81 12.83 -5.34 7.14
C VAL A 81 13.39 -4.12 7.86
N GLU A 82 13.25 -2.97 7.23
CA GLU A 82 13.39 -1.66 7.87
C GLU A 82 12.13 -0.83 7.58
N TYR A 83 11.40 -0.44 8.62
CA TYR A 83 10.20 0.38 8.48
C TYR A 83 10.54 1.85 8.33
N VAL A 84 10.06 2.47 7.26
CA VAL A 84 10.23 3.88 6.94
C VAL A 84 8.92 4.61 7.23
N PRO A 85 8.86 5.49 8.23
CA PRO A 85 7.65 6.21 8.56
C PRO A 85 7.16 7.10 7.41
N THR A 86 5.86 7.03 7.15
CA THR A 86 5.15 7.92 6.22
C THR A 86 3.81 8.35 6.85
N THR A 87 3.02 9.16 6.15
CA THR A 87 1.68 9.56 6.56
C THR A 87 0.71 9.40 5.40
N TRP A 88 -0.59 9.29 5.67
CA TRP A 88 -1.61 9.23 4.61
C TRP A 88 -1.52 10.41 3.64
N LYS A 89 -1.11 11.59 4.13
CA LYS A 89 -0.93 12.79 3.32
C LYS A 89 0.28 12.72 2.40
N THR A 90 1.39 12.13 2.86
CA THR A 90 2.66 12.10 2.12
C THR A 90 2.90 10.79 1.38
N LEU A 91 2.14 9.72 1.68
CA LEU A 91 2.31 8.37 1.14
C LEU A 91 2.54 8.33 -0.38
N THR A 92 1.72 9.07 -1.14
CA THR A 92 1.86 9.11 -2.61
C THR A 92 3.18 9.73 -3.03
N ALA A 93 3.56 10.88 -2.45
CA ALA A 93 4.81 11.56 -2.78
C ALA A 93 6.04 10.75 -2.33
N ASP A 94 5.97 10.17 -1.12
CA ASP A 94 7.03 9.32 -0.57
C ASP A 94 7.25 8.06 -1.43
N THR A 95 6.17 7.42 -1.92
CA THR A 95 6.27 6.27 -2.85
C THR A 95 6.90 6.70 -4.18
N MET A 96 6.41 7.79 -4.77
CA MET A 96 6.91 8.28 -6.07
C MET A 96 8.38 8.68 -6.03
N SER A 97 8.86 9.18 -4.90
CA SER A 97 10.28 9.55 -4.71
C SER A 97 11.20 8.35 -4.42
N GLY A 98 10.65 7.13 -4.27
CA GLY A 98 11.45 5.95 -3.91
C GLY A 98 12.00 5.97 -2.50
N LYS A 99 11.30 6.66 -1.57
CA LYS A 99 11.71 6.75 -0.15
C LYS A 99 11.76 5.35 0.53
N PHE A 100 11.02 4.41 0.01
CA PHE A 100 10.97 3.00 0.40
C PHE A 100 10.74 2.13 -0.83
N ASP A 101 11.01 0.83 -0.71
CA ASP A 101 10.88 -0.13 -1.83
C ASP A 101 9.42 -0.51 -2.07
N ILE A 102 8.68 -0.72 -1.00
CA ILE A 102 7.24 -0.94 -0.99
C ILE A 102 6.58 -0.13 0.12
N ALA A 103 5.29 0.16 -0.03
CA ALA A 103 4.44 0.57 1.09
C ALA A 103 3.31 -0.44 1.27
N ILE A 104 3.14 -0.93 2.50
CA ILE A 104 2.09 -1.86 2.89
C ILE A 104 1.60 -1.51 4.31
N CYS A 105 0.37 -0.99 4.41
CA CYS A 105 -0.24 -0.55 5.66
C CYS A 105 -1.77 -0.33 5.51
N GLY A 106 -2.48 -1.27 4.87
CA GLY A 106 -3.90 -1.12 4.62
C GLY A 106 -4.20 -0.11 3.50
N ILE A 107 -3.45 -0.19 2.41
CA ILE A 107 -3.54 0.81 1.34
C ILE A 107 -4.62 0.41 0.34
N THR A 108 -5.73 1.15 0.32
CA THR A 108 -6.82 0.94 -0.65
C THR A 108 -6.32 1.06 -2.09
N ARG A 109 -6.64 0.10 -2.92
CA ARG A 109 -6.43 0.16 -4.38
C ARG A 109 -7.38 1.18 -4.99
N THR A 110 -6.85 2.14 -5.73
CA THR A 110 -7.63 3.16 -6.44
C THR A 110 -7.02 3.47 -7.80
N PHE A 111 -7.84 3.85 -8.78
CA PHE A 111 -7.35 4.30 -10.09
C PHE A 111 -6.38 5.49 -9.97
N ALA A 112 -6.67 6.43 -9.07
CA ALA A 112 -5.80 7.59 -8.87
C ALA A 112 -4.38 7.23 -8.38
N ARG A 113 -4.25 6.17 -7.56
CA ARG A 113 -2.95 5.62 -7.15
C ARG A 113 -2.29 4.86 -8.30
N ALA A 114 -3.02 3.98 -8.98
CA ALA A 114 -2.50 3.17 -10.08
C ALA A 114 -2.03 3.99 -11.29
N GLN A 115 -2.56 5.19 -11.49
CA GLN A 115 -2.06 6.12 -12.52
C GLN A 115 -0.65 6.65 -12.23
N LYS A 116 -0.28 6.75 -10.96
CA LYS A 116 0.98 7.38 -10.52
C LYS A 116 2.04 6.39 -10.05
N MET A 117 1.63 5.22 -9.59
CA MET A 117 2.46 4.23 -8.92
C MET A 117 2.07 2.84 -9.39
N ASP A 118 2.93 1.86 -9.22
CA ASP A 118 2.58 0.47 -9.39
C ASP A 118 1.90 -0.04 -8.11
N MET A 119 0.89 -0.89 -8.31
CA MET A 119 0.12 -1.53 -7.23
C MET A 119 0.03 -3.02 -7.48
N SER A 120 0.26 -3.80 -6.45
CA SER A 120 0.07 -5.26 -6.50
C SER A 120 -1.38 -5.65 -6.86
N HIS A 121 -1.59 -6.93 -7.15
CA HIS A 121 -2.92 -7.53 -7.08
C HIS A 121 -3.57 -7.23 -5.73
N GLY A 122 -4.91 -7.24 -5.71
CA GLY A 122 -5.64 -6.93 -4.49
C GLY A 122 -5.64 -8.10 -3.53
N TYR A 123 -5.56 -7.79 -2.24
CA TYR A 123 -5.76 -8.75 -1.15
C TYR A 123 -6.79 -8.21 -0.17
N LEU A 124 -7.46 -9.05 0.57
CA LEU A 124 -8.54 -8.76 1.51
C LEU A 124 -9.64 -7.86 0.90
N LEU A 125 -10.87 -8.30 1.03
CA LEU A 125 -12.03 -7.52 0.61
C LEU A 125 -12.57 -6.73 1.79
N PHE A 126 -12.80 -5.44 1.60
CA PHE A 126 -13.36 -4.55 2.61
C PHE A 126 -14.24 -3.46 1.98
N GLY A 127 -14.85 -2.63 2.81
CA GLY A 127 -15.62 -1.48 2.32
C GLY A 127 -15.58 -0.32 3.32
N LYS A 128 -15.93 0.87 2.83
CA LYS A 128 -16.14 2.05 3.68
C LYS A 128 -17.36 1.81 4.56
N THR A 129 -17.21 2.11 5.82
CA THR A 129 -18.24 2.00 6.83
C THR A 129 -18.11 3.14 7.85
N ILE A 130 -18.89 3.09 8.89
CA ILE A 130 -18.81 4.03 10.00
C ILE A 130 -18.49 3.33 11.31
N LEU A 131 -17.83 4.07 12.17
CA LEU A 131 -17.71 3.78 13.59
C LEU A 131 -18.43 4.90 14.36
N CYS A 132 -19.32 4.54 15.29
CA CYS A 132 -20.06 5.49 16.10
C CYS A 132 -20.19 4.97 17.54
N ARG A 133 -20.75 5.81 18.43
CA ARG A 133 -21.11 5.31 19.78
C ARG A 133 -22.21 4.27 19.68
N LYS A 134 -22.13 3.23 20.51
CA LYS A 134 -23.14 2.15 20.59
C LYS A 134 -24.54 2.69 20.82
N ALA A 135 -24.67 3.73 21.63
CA ALA A 135 -25.95 4.40 21.91
C ALA A 135 -26.57 5.05 20.67
N ASP A 136 -25.74 5.42 19.70
CA ASP A 136 -26.16 6.12 18.48
C ASP A 136 -26.29 5.20 17.24
N ALA A 137 -25.96 3.92 17.37
CA ALA A 137 -25.92 2.98 16.24
C ALA A 137 -27.22 2.89 15.42
N LYS A 138 -28.38 3.09 16.07
CA LYS A 138 -29.68 3.06 15.38
C LYS A 138 -29.97 4.32 14.55
N LYS A 139 -29.18 5.40 14.73
CA LYS A 139 -29.39 6.68 14.05
C LYS A 139 -28.74 6.73 12.64
N PHE A 140 -27.74 5.88 12.41
CA PHE A 140 -26.89 5.94 11.23
C PHE A 140 -26.99 4.63 10.45
N LYS A 141 -27.80 4.61 9.39
CA LYS A 141 -28.08 3.44 8.55
C LYS A 141 -27.79 3.66 7.09
N SER A 142 -27.47 4.89 6.68
CA SER A 142 -27.24 5.26 5.30
C SER A 142 -26.38 6.52 5.21
N GLU A 143 -25.84 6.82 4.02
CA GLU A 143 -25.17 8.09 3.73
C GLU A 143 -26.09 9.30 4.01
N ALA A 144 -27.38 9.19 3.69
CA ALA A 144 -28.35 10.25 3.94
C ALA A 144 -28.52 10.60 5.44
N ASP A 145 -28.31 9.63 6.33
CA ASP A 145 -28.32 9.90 7.76
C ASP A 145 -27.07 10.65 8.23
N LEU A 146 -25.96 10.48 7.53
CA LEU A 146 -24.68 11.13 7.81
C LEU A 146 -24.58 12.51 7.20
N ASN A 147 -25.17 12.70 6.01
CA ASN A 147 -25.07 13.94 5.21
C ASN A 147 -26.04 15.02 5.72
N LYS A 148 -25.84 15.44 6.96
CA LYS A 148 -26.64 16.48 7.63
C LYS A 148 -25.71 17.40 8.41
N LYS A 149 -25.94 18.70 8.36
CA LYS A 149 -25.16 19.73 9.08
C LYS A 149 -25.03 19.45 10.59
N SER A 150 -26.04 18.78 11.17
CA SER A 150 -26.05 18.41 12.60
C SER A 150 -25.16 17.20 12.93
N VAL A 151 -24.64 16.47 11.91
CA VAL A 151 -23.79 15.28 12.11
C VAL A 151 -22.34 15.67 11.95
N ARG A 152 -21.57 15.43 12.99
CA ARG A 152 -20.12 15.65 13.02
C ARG A 152 -19.42 14.38 12.56
N VAL A 153 -18.86 14.42 11.36
CA VAL A 153 -18.11 13.32 10.75
C VAL A 153 -16.62 13.56 10.93
N MET A 154 -15.88 12.63 11.52
CA MET A 154 -14.43 12.75 11.74
C MET A 154 -13.66 11.82 10.82
N VAL A 155 -12.57 12.33 10.25
CA VAL A 155 -11.65 11.61 9.35
C VAL A 155 -10.22 12.02 9.62
N ASN A 156 -9.26 11.18 9.22
CA ASN A 156 -7.85 11.56 9.13
C ASN A 156 -7.55 12.20 7.76
N PRO A 157 -6.59 13.15 7.67
CA PRO A 157 -6.30 13.86 6.43
C PRO A 157 -5.50 13.01 5.42
N GLY A 158 -5.74 13.26 4.12
CA GLY A 158 -4.96 12.73 3.00
C GLY A 158 -5.32 11.32 2.55
N GLY A 159 -6.13 10.60 3.34
CA GLY A 159 -6.55 9.23 3.06
C GLY A 159 -7.80 9.13 2.15
N THR A 160 -8.23 7.89 1.92
CA THR A 160 -9.47 7.59 1.17
C THR A 160 -10.72 7.86 2.00
N ASN A 161 -10.62 7.89 3.34
CA ASN A 161 -11.73 8.23 4.24
C ASN A 161 -12.14 9.71 4.08
N GLU A 162 -11.17 10.62 4.08
CA GLU A 162 -11.43 12.06 3.82
C GLU A 162 -12.02 12.27 2.43
N LYS A 163 -11.44 11.63 1.41
CA LYS A 163 -11.95 11.73 0.03
C LYS A 163 -13.38 11.23 -0.09
N PHE A 164 -13.71 10.12 0.58
CA PHE A 164 -15.08 9.60 0.62
C PHE A 164 -16.03 10.61 1.27
N ALA A 165 -15.68 11.14 2.44
CA ALA A 165 -16.51 12.11 3.15
C ALA A 165 -16.75 13.38 2.32
N LEU A 166 -15.69 13.95 1.72
CA LEU A 166 -15.81 15.14 0.86
C LEU A 166 -16.68 14.91 -0.38
N ALA A 167 -16.66 13.72 -0.96
CA ALA A 167 -17.41 13.41 -2.18
C ALA A 167 -18.87 13.04 -1.90
N ASN A 168 -19.16 12.35 -0.79
CA ASN A 168 -20.49 11.75 -0.56
C ASN A 168 -21.27 12.41 0.59
N LEU A 169 -20.61 13.20 1.44
CA LEU A 169 -21.22 13.83 2.61
C LEU A 169 -20.98 15.35 2.63
N PRO A 170 -21.31 16.09 1.54
CA PRO A 170 -20.97 17.51 1.43
C PRO A 170 -21.68 18.41 2.45
N ASP A 171 -22.81 17.99 3.00
CA ASP A 171 -23.60 18.78 3.95
C ASP A 171 -23.30 18.48 5.42
N CYS A 172 -22.46 17.49 5.71
CA CYS A 172 -22.09 17.16 7.09
C CYS A 172 -21.14 18.20 7.70
N THR A 173 -21.00 18.18 9.03
CA THR A 173 -19.92 18.91 9.70
C THR A 173 -18.68 18.03 9.72
N LEU A 174 -17.78 18.24 8.73
CA LEU A 174 -16.53 17.46 8.63
C LEU A 174 -15.48 17.96 9.62
N LEU A 175 -14.95 17.08 10.44
CA LEU A 175 -13.85 17.30 11.37
C LEU A 175 -12.64 16.49 10.93
N VAL A 176 -11.47 17.13 10.89
CA VAL A 176 -10.22 16.47 10.50
C VAL A 176 -9.32 16.33 11.72
N HIS A 177 -8.90 15.10 12.03
CA HIS A 177 -7.96 14.81 13.11
C HIS A 177 -6.72 14.09 12.55
N PRO A 178 -5.50 14.60 12.83
CA PRO A 178 -4.28 14.11 12.17
C PRO A 178 -3.88 12.69 12.54
N GLN A 179 -4.21 12.23 13.75
CA GLN A 179 -3.85 10.89 14.25
C GLN A 179 -5.03 9.94 14.09
N ASN A 180 -5.01 9.11 13.05
CA ASN A 180 -6.09 8.15 12.76
C ASN A 180 -6.43 7.26 13.97
N ALA A 181 -5.43 6.71 14.63
CA ALA A 181 -5.60 5.80 15.75
C ALA A 181 -6.26 6.43 17.00
N GLU A 182 -6.35 7.75 17.10
CA GLU A 182 -7.00 8.45 18.20
C GLU A 182 -8.50 8.68 17.96
N ILE A 183 -8.92 8.69 16.69
CA ILE A 183 -10.30 9.03 16.31
C ILE A 183 -11.34 8.13 17.01
N PRO A 184 -11.17 6.80 17.11
CA PRO A 184 -12.15 5.95 17.80
C PRO A 184 -12.39 6.36 19.26
N GLY A 185 -11.34 6.73 19.99
CA GLY A 185 -11.46 7.27 21.34
C GLY A 185 -12.26 8.57 21.38
N LEU A 186 -12.01 9.48 20.44
CA LEU A 186 -12.73 10.75 20.33
C LEU A 186 -14.22 10.53 19.99
N ILE A 187 -14.56 9.52 19.18
CA ILE A 187 -15.95 9.12 18.94
C ILE A 187 -16.61 8.62 20.24
N ALA A 188 -15.93 7.73 20.96
CA ALA A 188 -16.42 7.20 22.23
C ALA A 188 -16.69 8.30 23.27
N GLU A 189 -15.87 9.36 23.27
CA GLU A 189 -16.00 10.54 24.13
C GLU A 189 -17.03 11.57 23.63
N GLY A 190 -17.64 11.36 22.47
CA GLY A 190 -18.65 12.28 21.91
C GLY A 190 -18.06 13.56 21.28
N LYS A 191 -16.76 13.61 20.98
CA LYS A 191 -16.13 14.75 20.29
C LYS A 191 -16.57 14.86 18.83
N ALA A 192 -16.94 13.72 18.19
CA ALA A 192 -17.68 13.65 16.94
C ALA A 192 -18.77 12.58 17.05
N ASP A 193 -19.62 12.46 16.03
CA ASP A 193 -20.74 11.53 16.04
C ASP A 193 -20.37 10.21 15.34
N VAL A 194 -19.65 10.31 14.24
CA VAL A 194 -19.16 9.15 13.46
C VAL A 194 -17.74 9.37 12.95
N MET A 195 -17.01 8.29 12.79
CA MET A 195 -15.79 8.21 11.99
C MET A 195 -16.11 7.49 10.68
N ILE A 196 -15.68 8.03 9.53
CA ILE A 196 -15.61 7.24 8.29
C ILE A 196 -14.33 6.41 8.35
N THR A 197 -14.49 5.11 8.19
CA THR A 197 -13.41 4.12 8.26
C THR A 197 -13.67 2.93 7.34
N GLU A 198 -12.87 1.88 7.43
CA GLU A 198 -13.08 0.62 6.74
C GLU A 198 -13.59 -0.47 7.68
N THR A 199 -14.26 -1.49 7.10
CA THR A 199 -14.84 -2.62 7.86
C THR A 199 -13.82 -3.33 8.75
N MET A 200 -12.55 -3.46 8.31
CA MET A 200 -11.48 -4.10 9.09
C MET A 200 -11.17 -3.32 10.37
N GLU A 201 -10.97 -2.02 10.23
CA GLU A 201 -10.67 -1.12 11.34
C GLU A 201 -11.86 -1.00 12.29
N ALA A 202 -13.08 -0.80 11.76
CA ALA A 202 -14.28 -0.71 12.55
C ALA A 202 -14.54 -1.98 13.38
N ARG A 203 -14.36 -3.17 12.78
CA ARG A 203 -14.46 -4.46 13.49
C ARG A 203 -13.47 -4.52 14.65
N ARG A 204 -12.24 -4.13 14.44
CA ARG A 204 -11.20 -4.12 15.47
C ARG A 204 -11.59 -3.20 16.62
N TYR A 205 -11.96 -1.95 16.35
CA TYR A 205 -12.28 -0.99 17.40
C TYR A 205 -13.56 -1.32 18.17
N THR A 206 -14.55 -1.97 17.55
CA THR A 206 -15.75 -2.43 18.27
C THR A 206 -15.47 -3.60 19.20
N ARG A 207 -14.40 -4.37 18.97
CA ARG A 207 -13.92 -5.40 19.91
C ARG A 207 -13.10 -4.79 21.06
N ASP A 208 -12.29 -3.78 20.74
CA ASP A 208 -11.39 -3.15 21.72
C ASP A 208 -12.15 -2.21 22.67
N ASP A 209 -13.27 -1.60 22.25
CA ASP A 209 -14.03 -0.65 23.05
C ASP A 209 -15.55 -0.91 22.93
N ALA A 210 -16.15 -1.43 24.00
CA ALA A 210 -17.58 -1.76 24.07
C ALA A 210 -18.52 -0.55 23.95
N ARG A 211 -18.02 0.68 24.06
CA ARG A 211 -18.78 1.93 23.86
C ARG A 211 -19.04 2.21 22.38
N LEU A 212 -18.30 1.56 21.47
CA LEU A 212 -18.36 1.74 20.02
C LEU A 212 -19.24 0.69 19.34
N ALA A 213 -19.74 1.04 18.16
CA ALA A 213 -20.48 0.17 17.25
C ALA A 213 -20.22 0.55 15.80
N ALA A 214 -20.33 -0.43 14.91
CA ALA A 214 -20.21 -0.26 13.46
C ALA A 214 -21.46 -0.87 12.80
N PRO A 215 -22.57 -0.12 12.70
CA PRO A 215 -23.87 -0.65 12.28
C PRO A 215 -23.94 -1.06 10.79
N LEU A 216 -22.94 -0.72 9.98
CA LEU A 216 -22.86 -1.00 8.54
C LEU A 216 -21.67 -1.90 8.18
N LEU A 217 -21.27 -2.81 9.09
CA LEU A 217 -20.18 -3.77 8.82
C LEU A 217 -20.54 -4.74 7.69
N ASP A 218 -21.76 -5.23 7.67
CA ASP A 218 -22.22 -6.24 6.70
C ASP A 218 -22.75 -5.63 5.40
N ASP A 219 -23.07 -4.32 5.41
CA ASP A 219 -23.52 -3.56 4.25
C ASP A 219 -22.74 -2.24 4.14
N PRO A 220 -21.45 -2.31 3.82
CA PRO A 220 -20.60 -1.12 3.69
C PRO A 220 -20.92 -0.32 2.43
N PHE A 221 -20.61 0.97 2.46
CA PHE A 221 -20.86 1.91 1.34
C PHE A 221 -20.09 1.57 0.06
N THR A 222 -18.97 0.86 0.17
CA THR A 222 -18.11 0.52 -0.98
C THR A 222 -17.60 -0.91 -0.88
N ARG A 223 -17.07 -1.41 -2.01
CA ARG A 223 -16.27 -2.66 -2.04
C ARG A 223 -14.90 -2.36 -2.62
N ASN A 224 -13.87 -2.65 -1.87
CA ASN A 224 -12.49 -2.34 -2.20
C ASN A 224 -11.57 -3.50 -1.81
N GLN A 225 -10.33 -3.45 -2.29
CA GLN A 225 -9.23 -4.32 -1.85
C GLN A 225 -8.03 -3.46 -1.46
N PHE A 226 -7.22 -3.97 -0.55
CA PHE A 226 -5.89 -3.41 -0.31
C PHE A 226 -4.90 -3.84 -1.41
N GLY A 227 -3.79 -3.14 -1.49
CA GLY A 227 -2.67 -3.46 -2.38
C GLY A 227 -1.37 -2.86 -1.86
N ILE A 228 -0.28 -3.45 -2.27
CA ILE A 228 1.07 -2.97 -1.99
C ILE A 228 1.41 -1.90 -3.02
N LEU A 229 1.89 -0.74 -2.57
CA LEU A 229 2.35 0.34 -3.44
C LEU A 229 3.85 0.25 -3.69
N MET A 230 4.25 0.58 -4.92
CA MET A 230 5.63 0.66 -5.36
C MET A 230 5.83 1.87 -6.26
N GLN A 231 7.08 2.32 -6.38
CA GLN A 231 7.45 3.28 -7.40
C GLN A 231 7.14 2.68 -8.78
N LYS A 232 6.68 3.52 -9.71
CA LYS A 232 6.23 3.07 -11.03
C LYS A 232 7.43 2.76 -11.95
N GLY A 233 7.28 1.69 -12.74
CA GLY A 233 8.13 1.43 -13.91
C GLY A 233 9.05 0.22 -13.80
N ASP A 234 9.08 -0.50 -12.67
CA ASP A 234 9.78 -1.77 -12.53
C ASP A 234 8.81 -2.95 -12.60
N GLN A 235 8.63 -3.49 -13.81
CA GLN A 235 7.69 -4.59 -14.04
C GLN A 235 8.16 -5.90 -13.40
N GLU A 236 9.47 -6.13 -13.32
CA GLU A 236 10.01 -7.36 -12.71
C GLU A 236 9.77 -7.35 -11.21
N TRP A 237 9.99 -6.20 -10.57
CA TRP A 237 9.67 -6.00 -9.17
C TRP A 237 8.17 -6.18 -8.88
N LEU A 238 7.29 -5.56 -9.67
CA LEU A 238 5.84 -5.73 -9.54
C LEU A 238 5.42 -7.19 -9.70
N ASN A 239 5.98 -7.90 -10.68
CA ASN A 239 5.69 -9.31 -10.90
C ASN A 239 6.15 -10.17 -9.71
N TYR A 240 7.31 -9.88 -9.13
CA TYR A 240 7.80 -10.60 -7.96
C TYR A 240 6.90 -10.39 -6.73
N VAL A 241 6.48 -9.14 -6.48
CA VAL A 241 5.53 -8.83 -5.40
C VAL A 241 4.21 -9.57 -5.59
N ASN A 242 3.67 -9.57 -6.82
CA ASN A 242 2.43 -10.29 -7.13
C ASN A 242 2.58 -11.80 -6.95
N PHE A 243 3.67 -12.38 -7.44
CA PHE A 243 3.97 -13.80 -7.27
C PHE A 243 4.03 -14.20 -5.80
N PHE A 244 4.72 -13.40 -4.98
CA PHE A 244 4.75 -13.65 -3.53
C PHE A 244 3.35 -13.64 -2.91
N MET A 245 2.52 -12.65 -3.24
CA MET A 245 1.17 -12.54 -2.69
C MET A 245 0.29 -13.72 -3.11
N GLU A 246 0.38 -14.16 -4.37
CA GLU A 246 -0.35 -15.32 -4.89
C GLU A 246 0.08 -16.62 -4.19
N GLU A 247 1.39 -16.83 -3.99
CA GLU A 247 1.91 -17.99 -3.26
C GLU A 247 1.42 -18.01 -1.79
N LYS A 248 1.36 -16.84 -1.14
CA LYS A 248 0.90 -16.73 0.26
C LYS A 248 -0.61 -16.90 0.41
N ASP A 249 -1.36 -16.55 -0.61
CA ASP A 249 -2.80 -16.84 -0.71
C ASP A 249 -3.03 -18.34 -0.91
N MET A 250 -2.37 -18.96 -1.89
CA MET A 250 -2.50 -20.39 -2.20
C MET A 250 -2.07 -21.32 -1.08
N ASP A 251 -1.02 -20.97 -0.33
CA ASP A 251 -0.55 -21.80 0.78
C ASP A 251 -1.35 -21.61 2.09
N GLY A 252 -2.38 -20.74 2.06
CA GLY A 252 -3.28 -20.42 3.18
C GLY A 252 -2.61 -19.58 4.28
N THR A 253 -1.48 -18.95 3.99
CA THR A 253 -0.80 -18.05 4.94
C THR A 253 -1.62 -16.79 5.16
N LEU A 254 -2.17 -16.18 4.09
CA LEU A 254 -3.00 -14.97 4.22
C LEU A 254 -4.28 -15.25 5.01
N ASP A 255 -4.92 -16.41 4.81
CA ASP A 255 -6.11 -16.81 5.58
C ASP A 255 -5.81 -16.92 7.09
N LYS A 256 -4.67 -17.52 7.45
CA LYS A 256 -4.24 -17.64 8.85
C LYS A 256 -3.99 -16.28 9.49
N LEU A 257 -3.36 -15.35 8.75
CA LEU A 257 -3.15 -13.99 9.22
C LEU A 257 -4.46 -13.22 9.33
N GLU A 258 -5.40 -13.42 8.41
CA GLU A 258 -6.75 -12.84 8.48
C GLU A 258 -7.49 -13.32 9.75
N ASP A 259 -7.44 -14.62 10.03
CA ASP A 259 -8.04 -15.18 11.25
C ASP A 259 -7.41 -14.61 12.53
N GLN A 260 -6.10 -14.40 12.52
CA GLN A 260 -5.34 -13.89 13.67
C GLN A 260 -5.60 -12.41 13.95
N TYR A 261 -5.65 -11.57 12.92
CA TYR A 261 -5.66 -10.12 13.09
C TYR A 261 -7.02 -9.47 12.86
N ILE A 262 -7.86 -10.05 11.99
CA ILE A 262 -9.06 -9.41 11.46
C ILE A 262 -10.34 -10.06 11.97
N LYS A 263 -10.47 -11.39 11.92
CA LYS A 263 -11.65 -12.13 12.42
C LYS A 263 -11.59 -12.30 13.93
#